data_81bede1dff7b9255f4a70d4ff30fc944
#
_entry.id   81bede1dff7b9255f4a70d4ff30fc944
#
_cell.length_a   1.000
_cell.length_b   1.000
_cell.length_c   1.000
_cell.angle_alpha   90.00
_cell.angle_beta   90.00
_cell.angle_gamma   90.00
#
_symmetry.space_group_name_H-M   'P 1'
#
loop_
_entity.id
_entity.type
_entity.pdbx_description
1 polymer ?
#
loop_
_entity_poly.entity_id
_entity_poly.type
_entity_poly.pdbx_seq_one_letter_code
_entity_poly.pdbx_strand_id
1 'polypeptide(L)'
;MKILMIGSGGREHALIKKLLESPKCTKLYCAPGNGGISRDAELVNIGVMDKENMVKFAKDNAIDLVFVAPDDPLADGMVDAMQEAGIRAFGPNANAAIIEASKVFSKNLMKKYGIPTAKYEVFNDAQKAIDYIKNENTTPVVVKADGLALGKGVIIAQSVDEAIEAVKEIMEDKKFGDSGNNIVIEEFLTGPEVSVLAFTDGKCVKPMVSSKDHKRAFDNDEGLNTGGMGTISPNPYYTDEIAKECMDKIFIPTIEAMNKEGRPFKGCLYFGLMITPNGPKVIEYNARFGDPEAQVVLPRLKTDLVDICEAVIDEKLSDLDIEWDNGAAACVVMASGGYPVSYKKGIEMFGLNDNGGVDGAIVYHAGTKYENGKFYTNGGRVLGVTATADTLDEALEKAYAAVGKISFEGAHYRHDIGKTK
;
A
#
# COMPACT_ATOMS: atom_id res chain seq x y z
N MET A 1 -1.17 -26.48 1.81
CA MET A 1 -2.32 -25.55 1.64
C MET A 1 -2.38 -25.06 0.21
N LYS A 2 -3.56 -25.01 -0.37
CA LYS A 2 -3.84 -24.28 -1.60
C LYS A 2 -4.23 -22.86 -1.24
N ILE A 3 -3.53 -21.89 -1.80
CA ILE A 3 -3.73 -20.45 -1.51
C ILE A 3 -4.21 -19.74 -2.77
N LEU A 4 -5.20 -18.85 -2.63
CA LEU A 4 -5.64 -17.94 -3.68
C LEU A 4 -5.27 -16.52 -3.30
N MET A 5 -4.40 -15.88 -4.08
CA MET A 5 -4.09 -14.46 -4.00
C MET A 5 -5.07 -13.68 -4.90
N ILE A 6 -5.73 -12.66 -4.36
CA ILE A 6 -6.55 -11.72 -5.14
C ILE A 6 -5.75 -10.46 -5.38
N GLY A 7 -5.59 -10.08 -6.65
CA GLY A 7 -4.87 -8.87 -7.08
C GLY A 7 -3.93 -9.11 -8.24
N SER A 8 -3.18 -8.08 -8.64
CA SER A 8 -2.34 -8.14 -9.87
C SER A 8 -1.12 -7.20 -9.84
N GLY A 9 -0.83 -6.54 -8.74
CA GLY A 9 0.24 -5.54 -8.65
C GLY A 9 1.58 -6.08 -8.14
N GLY A 10 2.52 -5.18 -7.95
CA GLY A 10 3.84 -5.49 -7.38
C GLY A 10 3.77 -5.98 -5.94
N ARG A 11 2.87 -5.43 -5.15
CA ARG A 11 2.54 -5.87 -3.79
C ARG A 11 2.11 -7.34 -3.78
N GLU A 12 1.17 -7.72 -4.65
CA GLU A 12 0.70 -9.09 -4.76
C GLU A 12 1.83 -10.03 -5.16
N HIS A 13 2.69 -9.62 -6.08
CA HIS A 13 3.85 -10.43 -6.45
C HIS A 13 4.84 -10.62 -5.29
N ALA A 14 5.06 -9.56 -4.48
CA ALA A 14 5.90 -9.68 -3.28
C ALA A 14 5.30 -10.63 -2.24
N LEU A 15 3.99 -10.54 -2.01
CA LEU A 15 3.25 -11.47 -1.13
C LEU A 15 3.31 -12.91 -1.65
N ILE A 16 3.12 -13.12 -2.96
CA ILE A 16 3.21 -14.45 -3.59
C ILE A 16 4.58 -15.08 -3.37
N LYS A 17 5.67 -14.34 -3.67
CA LYS A 17 7.02 -14.85 -3.45
C LYS A 17 7.26 -15.22 -1.99
N LYS A 18 6.75 -14.43 -1.06
CA LYS A 18 6.88 -14.72 0.38
C LYS A 18 6.05 -15.92 0.83
N LEU A 19 4.82 -16.07 0.33
CA LEU A 19 3.97 -17.23 0.62
C LEU A 19 4.57 -18.54 0.07
N LEU A 20 5.26 -18.49 -1.06
CA LEU A 20 5.92 -19.65 -1.67
C LEU A 20 7.15 -20.14 -0.89
N GLU A 21 7.73 -19.33 0.00
CA GLU A 21 8.80 -19.77 0.91
C GLU A 21 8.27 -20.73 1.99
N SER A 22 6.96 -20.71 2.25
CA SER A 22 6.33 -21.57 3.26
C SER A 22 6.25 -23.03 2.79
N PRO A 23 6.73 -24.00 3.61
CA PRO A 23 6.52 -25.42 3.32
C PRO A 23 5.05 -25.84 3.37
N LYS A 24 4.18 -25.01 3.95
CA LYS A 24 2.73 -25.22 3.98
C LYS A 24 2.05 -24.89 2.64
N CYS A 25 2.65 -24.00 1.82
CA CYS A 25 2.10 -23.61 0.52
C CYS A 25 2.39 -24.70 -0.52
N THR A 26 1.40 -25.51 -0.85
CA THR A 26 1.54 -26.60 -1.82
C THR A 26 1.08 -26.21 -3.23
N LYS A 27 0.23 -25.20 -3.34
CA LYS A 27 -0.25 -24.66 -4.62
C LYS A 27 -0.71 -23.22 -4.40
N LEU A 28 -0.35 -22.33 -5.33
CA LEU A 28 -0.75 -20.93 -5.30
C LEU A 28 -1.43 -20.55 -6.61
N TYR A 29 -2.60 -19.91 -6.48
CA TYR A 29 -3.37 -19.31 -7.55
C TYR A 29 -3.38 -17.79 -7.38
N CYS A 30 -3.49 -17.06 -8.48
CA CYS A 30 -3.63 -15.59 -8.44
C CYS A 30 -4.70 -15.11 -9.41
N ALA A 31 -5.61 -14.27 -8.94
CA ALA A 31 -6.71 -13.72 -9.73
C ALA A 31 -6.71 -12.18 -9.69
N PRO A 32 -6.56 -11.49 -10.84
CA PRO A 32 -6.23 -12.04 -12.17
C PRO A 32 -4.72 -12.26 -12.36
N GLY A 33 -3.83 -11.67 -11.50
CA GLY A 33 -2.39 -11.72 -11.62
C GLY A 33 -1.81 -10.86 -12.76
N ASN A 34 -0.54 -11.08 -13.08
CA ASN A 34 0.19 -10.37 -14.13
C ASN A 34 1.24 -11.27 -14.79
N GLY A 35 2.04 -10.72 -15.71
CA GLY A 35 3.02 -11.48 -16.48
C GLY A 35 4.10 -12.15 -15.66
N GLY A 36 4.62 -11.48 -14.61
CA GLY A 36 5.61 -12.09 -13.72
C GLY A 36 4.99 -13.10 -12.76
N ILE A 37 3.83 -12.80 -12.21
CA ILE A 37 3.08 -13.71 -11.32
C ILE A 37 2.78 -15.04 -12.03
N SER A 38 2.57 -15.02 -13.36
CA SER A 38 2.35 -16.25 -14.15
C SER A 38 3.52 -17.25 -14.10
N ARG A 39 4.70 -16.80 -13.65
CA ARG A 39 5.88 -17.66 -13.51
C ARG A 39 5.98 -18.31 -12.13
N ASP A 40 5.26 -17.76 -11.15
CA ASP A 40 5.28 -18.19 -9.76
C ASP A 40 3.96 -18.86 -9.32
N ALA A 41 2.83 -18.50 -9.95
CA ALA A 41 1.49 -18.96 -9.59
C ALA A 41 0.63 -19.27 -10.81
N GLU A 42 -0.41 -20.07 -10.62
CA GLU A 42 -1.41 -20.31 -11.65
C GLU A 42 -2.39 -19.14 -11.72
N LEU A 43 -2.47 -18.48 -12.88
CA LEU A 43 -3.37 -17.37 -13.08
C LEU A 43 -4.80 -17.82 -13.28
N VAL A 44 -5.74 -17.10 -12.67
CA VAL A 44 -7.17 -17.31 -12.78
C VAL A 44 -7.81 -16.06 -13.35
N ASN A 45 -8.47 -16.18 -14.50
CA ASN A 45 -9.09 -15.03 -15.17
C ASN A 45 -10.41 -14.61 -14.51
N ILE A 46 -10.33 -14.09 -13.29
CA ILE A 46 -11.44 -13.53 -12.52
C ILE A 46 -11.04 -12.14 -12.06
N GLY A 47 -11.91 -11.15 -12.29
CA GLY A 47 -11.67 -9.77 -11.84
C GLY A 47 -11.71 -9.65 -10.33
N VAL A 48 -10.91 -8.73 -9.75
CA VAL A 48 -10.80 -8.56 -8.28
C VAL A 48 -12.12 -8.23 -7.58
N MET A 49 -13.08 -7.62 -8.31
CA MET A 49 -14.41 -7.25 -7.79
C MET A 49 -15.48 -8.31 -8.00
N ASP A 50 -15.18 -9.40 -8.69
CA ASP A 50 -16.13 -10.47 -8.99
C ASP A 50 -16.22 -11.48 -7.84
N LYS A 51 -16.93 -11.10 -6.79
CA LYS A 51 -17.07 -11.90 -5.56
C LYS A 51 -17.71 -13.27 -5.82
N GLU A 52 -18.73 -13.33 -6.66
CA GLU A 52 -19.46 -14.55 -6.93
C GLU A 52 -18.57 -15.63 -7.58
N ASN A 53 -17.89 -15.27 -8.67
CA ASN A 53 -16.99 -16.19 -9.34
C ASN A 53 -15.74 -16.49 -8.51
N MET A 54 -15.27 -15.52 -7.69
CA MET A 54 -14.13 -15.73 -6.81
C MET A 54 -14.45 -16.76 -5.72
N VAL A 55 -15.59 -16.64 -5.05
CA VAL A 55 -16.07 -17.60 -4.04
C VAL A 55 -16.31 -18.97 -4.68
N LYS A 56 -16.94 -19.00 -5.86
CA LYS A 56 -17.15 -20.24 -6.61
C LYS A 56 -15.84 -20.94 -6.91
N PHE A 57 -14.86 -20.23 -7.45
CA PHE A 57 -13.53 -20.78 -7.76
C PHE A 57 -12.87 -21.34 -6.50
N ALA A 58 -12.91 -20.61 -5.39
CA ALA A 58 -12.30 -21.05 -4.13
C ALA A 58 -12.93 -22.34 -3.61
N LYS A 59 -14.25 -22.51 -3.70
CA LYS A 59 -14.97 -23.75 -3.35
C LYS A 59 -14.60 -24.89 -4.30
N ASP A 60 -14.72 -24.69 -5.60
CA ASP A 60 -14.52 -25.73 -6.62
C ASP A 60 -13.09 -26.29 -6.58
N ASN A 61 -12.11 -25.47 -6.18
CA ASN A 61 -10.70 -25.87 -6.11
C ASN A 61 -10.25 -26.25 -4.70
N ALA A 62 -11.14 -26.24 -3.72
CA ALA A 62 -10.83 -26.50 -2.31
C ALA A 62 -9.65 -25.64 -1.81
N ILE A 63 -9.80 -24.32 -1.96
CA ILE A 63 -8.81 -23.34 -1.48
C ILE A 63 -8.86 -23.30 0.05
N ASP A 64 -7.68 -23.46 0.68
CA ASP A 64 -7.54 -23.45 2.14
C ASP A 64 -7.45 -22.04 2.72
N LEU A 65 -6.86 -21.10 1.96
CA LEU A 65 -6.65 -19.70 2.37
C LEU A 65 -6.78 -18.77 1.18
N VAL A 66 -7.60 -17.73 1.32
CA VAL A 66 -7.69 -16.62 0.38
C VAL A 66 -6.97 -15.40 0.97
N PHE A 67 -6.09 -14.79 0.21
CA PHE A 67 -5.42 -13.54 0.57
C PHE A 67 -6.00 -12.39 -0.26
N VAL A 68 -6.72 -11.46 0.36
CA VAL A 68 -7.31 -10.30 -0.33
C VAL A 68 -6.37 -9.12 -0.17
N ALA A 69 -5.65 -8.76 -1.24
CA ALA A 69 -4.59 -7.77 -1.16
C ALA A 69 -5.01 -6.34 -1.53
N PRO A 70 -5.88 -6.06 -2.53
CA PRO A 70 -6.24 -4.70 -2.91
C PRO A 70 -7.33 -4.10 -2.01
N ASP A 71 -7.37 -2.78 -1.95
CA ASP A 71 -8.31 -1.96 -1.18
C ASP A 71 -9.78 -2.09 -1.64
N ASP A 72 -10.04 -1.96 -2.95
CA ASP A 72 -11.41 -2.01 -3.48
C ASP A 72 -12.17 -3.29 -3.09
N PRO A 73 -11.66 -4.52 -3.33
CA PRO A 73 -12.37 -5.73 -2.92
C PRO A 73 -12.47 -5.89 -1.39
N LEU A 74 -11.52 -5.36 -0.61
CA LEU A 74 -11.62 -5.34 0.85
C LEU A 74 -12.80 -4.46 1.30
N ALA A 75 -12.88 -3.24 0.76
CA ALA A 75 -13.98 -2.32 1.06
C ALA A 75 -15.35 -2.84 0.58
N ASP A 76 -15.37 -3.61 -0.51
CA ASP A 76 -16.58 -4.21 -1.09
C ASP A 76 -16.98 -5.55 -0.40
N GLY A 77 -16.23 -6.04 0.60
CA GLY A 77 -16.61 -7.20 1.40
C GLY A 77 -16.22 -8.56 0.79
N MET A 78 -15.12 -8.64 0.07
CA MET A 78 -14.60 -9.91 -0.44
C MET A 78 -14.25 -10.89 0.69
N VAL A 79 -13.66 -10.39 1.79
CA VAL A 79 -13.35 -11.21 2.97
C VAL A 79 -14.63 -11.73 3.61
N ASP A 80 -15.65 -10.86 3.75
CA ASP A 80 -16.97 -11.24 4.28
C ASP A 80 -17.59 -12.36 3.45
N ALA A 81 -17.60 -12.23 2.12
CA ALA A 81 -18.15 -13.24 1.21
C ALA A 81 -17.42 -14.60 1.32
N MET A 82 -16.08 -14.58 1.47
CA MET A 82 -15.32 -15.82 1.69
C MET A 82 -15.67 -16.47 3.04
N GLN A 83 -15.75 -15.70 4.11
CA GLN A 83 -16.11 -16.20 5.44
C GLN A 83 -17.51 -16.77 5.49
N GLU A 84 -18.50 -16.09 4.88
CA GLU A 84 -19.87 -16.59 4.73
C GLU A 84 -19.92 -17.93 3.96
N ALA A 85 -18.99 -18.11 3.04
CA ALA A 85 -18.85 -19.35 2.29
C ALA A 85 -18.06 -20.44 3.02
N GLY A 86 -17.60 -20.19 4.26
CA GLY A 86 -16.81 -21.10 5.08
C GLY A 86 -15.33 -21.19 4.66
N ILE A 87 -14.82 -20.21 3.93
CA ILE A 87 -13.45 -20.17 3.43
C ILE A 87 -12.63 -19.20 4.31
N ARG A 88 -11.45 -19.64 4.75
CA ARG A 88 -10.51 -18.79 5.51
C ARG A 88 -9.97 -17.70 4.61
N ALA A 89 -10.03 -16.45 5.07
CA ALA A 89 -9.55 -15.30 4.31
C ALA A 89 -8.71 -14.36 5.18
N PHE A 90 -7.58 -13.90 4.64
CA PHE A 90 -6.73 -12.89 5.26
C PHE A 90 -7.08 -11.51 4.70
N GLY A 91 -7.39 -10.60 5.58
CA GLY A 91 -7.77 -9.21 5.31
C GLY A 91 -8.89 -8.78 6.24
N PRO A 92 -9.12 -7.45 6.38
CA PRO A 92 -10.23 -6.93 7.16
C PRO A 92 -11.58 -7.17 6.47
N ASN A 93 -12.62 -7.33 7.26
CA ASN A 93 -14.00 -7.26 6.79
C ASN A 93 -14.32 -5.83 6.30
N ALA A 94 -15.34 -5.68 5.47
CA ALA A 94 -15.74 -4.40 4.90
C ALA A 94 -16.00 -3.32 5.95
N ASN A 95 -16.62 -3.71 7.09
CA ASN A 95 -16.88 -2.78 8.17
C ASN A 95 -15.61 -2.23 8.83
N ALA A 96 -14.51 -2.97 8.84
CA ALA A 96 -13.21 -2.52 9.35
C ALA A 96 -12.38 -1.82 8.26
N ALA A 97 -12.50 -2.24 6.99
CA ALA A 97 -11.83 -1.61 5.86
C ALA A 97 -12.24 -0.14 5.64
N ILE A 98 -13.34 0.30 6.24
CA ILE A 98 -13.78 1.71 6.23
C ILE A 98 -12.70 2.67 6.74
N ILE A 99 -11.74 2.20 7.54
CA ILE A 99 -10.64 3.04 8.05
C ILE A 99 -9.77 3.60 6.91
N GLU A 100 -9.70 2.90 5.76
CA GLU A 100 -9.11 3.40 4.52
C GLU A 100 -10.18 3.97 3.58
N ALA A 101 -11.33 3.29 3.46
CA ALA A 101 -12.38 3.61 2.51
C ALA A 101 -13.06 4.97 2.80
N SER A 102 -12.99 5.49 4.03
CA SER A 102 -13.49 6.82 4.38
C SER A 102 -12.47 7.60 5.22
N LYS A 103 -11.95 8.68 4.64
CA LYS A 103 -11.06 9.61 5.35
C LYS A 103 -11.81 10.36 6.45
N VAL A 104 -13.08 10.65 6.23
CA VAL A 104 -13.96 11.26 7.23
C VAL A 104 -14.10 10.35 8.44
N PHE A 105 -14.34 9.04 8.22
CA PHE A 105 -14.41 8.08 9.32
C PHE A 105 -13.09 8.02 10.09
N SER A 106 -11.96 7.86 9.42
CA SER A 106 -10.66 7.74 10.08
C SER A 106 -10.28 9.00 10.87
N LYS A 107 -10.57 10.19 10.34
CA LYS A 107 -10.34 11.46 11.04
C LYS A 107 -11.22 11.59 12.29
N ASN A 108 -12.51 11.28 12.17
CA ASN A 108 -13.42 11.32 13.31
C ASN A 108 -13.05 10.27 14.38
N LEU A 109 -12.59 9.07 13.96
CA LEU A 109 -12.06 8.06 14.86
C LEU A 109 -10.86 8.61 15.66
N MET A 110 -9.88 9.17 14.95
CA MET A 110 -8.68 9.72 15.60
C MET A 110 -9.01 10.85 16.57
N LYS A 111 -9.90 11.78 16.19
CA LYS A 111 -10.38 12.87 17.07
C LYS A 111 -11.08 12.34 18.31
N LYS A 112 -12.00 11.37 18.13
CA LYS A 112 -12.81 10.79 19.22
C LYS A 112 -11.95 10.08 20.25
N TYR A 113 -10.90 9.40 19.83
CA TYR A 113 -10.05 8.58 20.69
C TYR A 113 -8.69 9.20 21.02
N GLY A 114 -8.46 10.47 20.64
CA GLY A 114 -7.24 11.21 20.96
C GLY A 114 -5.98 10.71 20.26
N ILE A 115 -6.13 10.06 19.09
CA ILE A 115 -4.99 9.59 18.29
C ILE A 115 -4.39 10.79 17.54
N PRO A 116 -3.06 11.02 17.63
CA PRO A 116 -2.42 12.18 17.02
C PRO A 116 -2.57 12.21 15.49
N THR A 117 -3.15 13.29 14.97
CA THR A 117 -3.27 13.56 13.53
C THR A 117 -3.29 15.07 13.26
N ALA A 118 -3.27 15.47 11.99
CA ALA A 118 -3.43 16.85 11.59
C ALA A 118 -4.76 17.44 12.07
N LYS A 119 -4.80 18.73 12.41
CA LYS A 119 -6.06 19.45 12.60
C LYS A 119 -6.84 19.39 11.29
N TYR A 120 -8.16 19.22 11.38
CA TYR A 120 -8.99 19.06 10.21
C TYR A 120 -10.42 19.53 10.43
N GLU A 121 -11.10 19.83 9.32
CA GLU A 121 -12.55 20.02 9.26
C GLU A 121 -13.13 19.26 8.07
N VAL A 122 -14.38 18.83 8.22
CA VAL A 122 -15.11 18.04 7.21
C VAL A 122 -16.21 18.87 6.60
N PHE A 123 -16.35 18.83 5.27
CA PHE A 123 -17.37 19.56 4.54
C PHE A 123 -18.09 18.63 3.55
N ASN A 124 -19.42 18.79 3.50
CA ASN A 124 -20.30 18.21 2.48
C ASN A 124 -20.96 19.29 1.60
N ASP A 125 -20.50 20.53 1.72
CA ASP A 125 -20.97 21.71 0.99
C ASP A 125 -19.77 22.51 0.53
N ALA A 126 -19.64 22.72 -0.78
CA ALA A 126 -18.49 23.39 -1.38
C ALA A 126 -18.37 24.85 -0.93
N GLN A 127 -19.49 25.58 -0.80
CA GLN A 127 -19.44 26.98 -0.38
C GLN A 127 -18.95 27.12 1.06
N LYS A 128 -19.41 26.26 1.97
CA LYS A 128 -18.95 26.27 3.36
C LYS A 128 -17.45 25.95 3.46
N ALA A 129 -16.96 25.02 2.64
CA ALA A 129 -15.53 24.69 2.57
C ALA A 129 -14.71 25.89 2.07
N ILE A 130 -15.20 26.59 1.04
CA ILE A 130 -14.56 27.79 0.50
C ILE A 130 -14.55 28.92 1.53
N ASP A 131 -15.66 29.14 2.23
CA ASP A 131 -15.74 30.17 3.26
C ASP A 131 -14.78 29.86 4.43
N TYR A 132 -14.66 28.58 4.84
CA TYR A 132 -13.69 28.15 5.84
C TYR A 132 -12.25 28.45 5.40
N ILE A 133 -11.86 28.07 4.17
CA ILE A 133 -10.52 28.33 3.62
C ILE A 133 -10.20 29.84 3.63
N LYS A 134 -11.15 30.67 3.20
CA LYS A 134 -10.98 32.12 3.20
C LYS A 134 -10.84 32.73 4.59
N ASN A 135 -11.59 32.19 5.57
CA ASN A 135 -11.57 32.68 6.95
C ASN A 135 -10.28 32.27 7.67
N GLU A 136 -9.84 31.01 7.52
CA GLU A 136 -8.59 30.52 8.13
C GLU A 136 -7.36 31.18 7.50
N ASN A 137 -7.40 31.43 6.19
CA ASN A 137 -6.35 32.10 5.39
C ASN A 137 -4.95 31.53 5.68
N THR A 138 -4.86 30.20 5.88
CA THR A 138 -3.63 29.50 6.22
C THR A 138 -3.20 28.62 5.06
N THR A 139 -1.94 28.74 4.64
CA THR A 139 -1.33 27.93 3.56
C THR A 139 0.11 27.53 3.92
N PRO A 140 0.65 26.38 3.47
CA PRO A 140 -0.06 25.36 2.67
C PRO A 140 -1.21 24.71 3.43
N VAL A 141 -2.21 24.20 2.71
CA VAL A 141 -3.35 23.46 3.25
C VAL A 141 -3.60 22.21 2.41
N VAL A 142 -4.11 21.14 3.03
CA VAL A 142 -4.37 19.86 2.34
C VAL A 142 -5.86 19.66 2.18
N VAL A 143 -6.32 19.47 0.95
CA VAL A 143 -7.71 19.15 0.61
C VAL A 143 -7.77 17.71 0.12
N LYS A 144 -8.59 16.87 0.79
CA LYS A 144 -8.71 15.46 0.49
C LYS A 144 -10.15 15.09 0.15
N ALA A 145 -10.36 14.39 -0.96
CA ALA A 145 -11.63 13.72 -1.24
C ALA A 145 -11.84 12.56 -0.24
N ASP A 146 -13.08 12.34 0.20
CA ASP A 146 -13.45 11.16 0.98
C ASP A 146 -13.51 9.92 0.06
N GLY A 147 -13.06 8.75 0.55
CA GLY A 147 -13.10 7.50 -0.21
C GLY A 147 -11.79 7.12 -0.92
N LEU A 148 -11.88 5.98 -1.64
CA LEU A 148 -10.76 5.36 -2.36
C LEU A 148 -10.52 6.07 -3.70
N ALA A 149 -9.81 7.17 -3.71
CA ALA A 149 -9.51 7.95 -4.92
C ALA A 149 -8.17 7.52 -5.59
N LEU A 150 -7.75 6.27 -5.44
CA LEU A 150 -6.49 5.70 -5.99
C LEU A 150 -5.25 6.56 -5.64
N GLY A 151 -5.23 7.15 -4.45
CA GLY A 151 -4.16 8.05 -4.01
C GLY A 151 -4.12 9.42 -4.70
N LYS A 152 -5.04 9.69 -5.63
CA LYS A 152 -5.09 10.95 -6.40
C LYS A 152 -6.00 12.02 -5.80
N GLY A 153 -6.82 11.68 -4.82
CA GLY A 153 -7.78 12.57 -4.18
C GLY A 153 -7.18 13.49 -3.11
N VAL A 154 -5.87 13.71 -3.10
CA VAL A 154 -5.15 14.56 -2.14
C VAL A 154 -4.46 15.70 -2.88
N ILE A 155 -4.84 16.94 -2.57
CA ILE A 155 -4.28 18.16 -3.17
C ILE A 155 -3.66 18.99 -2.05
N ILE A 156 -2.36 19.29 -2.19
CA ILE A 156 -1.64 20.21 -1.31
C ILE A 156 -1.64 21.58 -2.00
N ALA A 157 -2.47 22.47 -1.50
CA ALA A 157 -2.62 23.83 -2.05
C ALA A 157 -1.63 24.80 -1.40
N GLN A 158 -0.86 25.49 -2.22
CA GLN A 158 0.14 26.46 -1.77
C GLN A 158 -0.44 27.85 -1.55
N SER A 159 -1.64 28.11 -2.07
CA SER A 159 -2.38 29.37 -1.92
C SER A 159 -3.85 29.13 -1.63
N VAL A 160 -4.53 30.16 -1.13
CA VAL A 160 -5.97 30.14 -0.89
C VAL A 160 -6.73 29.88 -2.21
N ASP A 161 -6.30 30.47 -3.31
CA ASP A 161 -6.94 30.28 -4.61
C ASP A 161 -6.80 28.83 -5.10
N GLU A 162 -5.62 28.21 -4.97
CA GLU A 162 -5.44 26.78 -5.27
C GLU A 162 -6.31 25.88 -4.38
N ALA A 163 -6.46 26.21 -3.10
CA ALA A 163 -7.31 25.45 -2.20
C ALA A 163 -8.80 25.55 -2.59
N ILE A 164 -9.26 26.72 -3.01
CA ILE A 164 -10.62 26.94 -3.52
C ILE A 164 -10.83 26.15 -4.81
N GLU A 165 -9.86 26.16 -5.72
CA GLU A 165 -9.93 25.39 -6.96
C GLU A 165 -9.98 23.89 -6.69
N ALA A 166 -9.18 23.40 -5.75
CA ALA A 166 -9.23 22.00 -5.30
C ALA A 166 -10.62 21.59 -4.77
N VAL A 167 -11.27 22.45 -3.98
CA VAL A 167 -12.65 22.21 -3.52
C VAL A 167 -13.61 22.08 -4.69
N LYS A 168 -13.53 22.98 -5.68
CA LYS A 168 -14.39 22.95 -6.86
C LYS A 168 -14.15 21.70 -7.71
N GLU A 169 -12.89 21.37 -8.02
CA GLU A 169 -12.55 20.13 -8.75
C GLU A 169 -13.14 18.88 -8.10
N ILE A 170 -13.02 18.80 -6.77
CA ILE A 170 -13.46 17.60 -6.03
C ILE A 170 -14.98 17.57 -5.89
N MET A 171 -15.60 18.67 -5.43
CA MET A 171 -17.00 18.67 -5.02
C MET A 171 -17.97 19.08 -6.12
N GLU A 172 -17.62 20.06 -6.96
CA GLU A 172 -18.48 20.57 -8.02
C GLU A 172 -18.29 19.79 -9.33
N ASP A 173 -17.04 19.65 -9.80
CA ASP A 173 -16.73 18.96 -11.05
C ASP A 173 -16.76 17.42 -10.90
N LYS A 174 -16.87 16.93 -9.66
CA LYS A 174 -16.92 15.49 -9.35
C LYS A 174 -15.78 14.68 -9.95
N LYS A 175 -14.57 15.24 -9.98
CA LYS A 175 -13.38 14.61 -10.56
C LYS A 175 -13.12 13.19 -10.01
N PHE A 176 -13.54 12.90 -8.78
CA PHE A 176 -13.42 11.59 -8.12
C PHE A 176 -14.78 10.91 -7.86
N GLY A 177 -15.82 11.27 -8.64
CA GLY A 177 -17.15 10.70 -8.50
C GLY A 177 -17.73 10.91 -7.10
N ASP A 178 -18.34 9.85 -6.54
CA ASP A 178 -18.97 9.89 -5.21
C ASP A 178 -17.99 10.17 -4.06
N SER A 179 -16.69 9.85 -4.24
CA SER A 179 -15.64 10.21 -3.27
C SER A 179 -15.51 11.73 -3.06
N GLY A 180 -16.02 12.55 -3.98
CA GLY A 180 -16.07 14.01 -3.88
C GLY A 180 -17.33 14.55 -3.20
N ASN A 181 -18.21 13.71 -2.65
CA ASN A 181 -19.39 14.18 -1.93
C ASN A 181 -19.03 14.81 -0.57
N ASN A 182 -17.96 14.34 0.04
CA ASN A 182 -17.37 14.94 1.23
C ASN A 182 -15.90 15.23 0.98
N ILE A 183 -15.38 16.25 1.66
CA ILE A 183 -13.95 16.54 1.70
C ILE A 183 -13.46 16.73 3.13
N VAL A 184 -12.19 16.48 3.32
CA VAL A 184 -11.46 16.81 4.55
C VAL A 184 -10.42 17.87 4.21
N ILE A 185 -10.46 19.00 4.94
CA ILE A 185 -9.46 20.06 4.86
C ILE A 185 -8.57 19.94 6.09
N GLU A 186 -7.26 19.81 5.89
CA GLU A 186 -6.29 19.55 6.94
C GLU A 186 -5.17 20.58 6.97
N GLU A 187 -4.62 20.84 8.17
CA GLU A 187 -3.33 21.55 8.28
C GLU A 187 -2.25 20.78 7.54
N PHE A 188 -1.35 21.48 6.90
CA PHE A 188 -0.17 20.89 6.29
C PHE A 188 0.86 20.52 7.37
N LEU A 189 1.15 19.23 7.50
CA LEU A 189 2.18 18.75 8.43
C LEU A 189 3.56 18.83 7.78
N THR A 190 4.57 19.13 8.59
CA THR A 190 5.98 19.16 8.17
C THR A 190 6.79 18.17 8.96
N GLY A 191 7.72 17.50 8.29
CA GLY A 191 8.60 16.48 8.84
C GLY A 191 8.88 15.36 7.86
N PRO A 192 9.71 14.40 8.20
CA PRO A 192 9.89 13.20 7.39
C PRO A 192 8.67 12.28 7.47
N GLU A 193 8.29 11.73 6.32
CA GLU A 193 7.27 10.68 6.23
C GLU A 193 7.85 9.32 6.59
N VAL A 194 7.05 8.51 7.29
CA VAL A 194 7.36 7.14 7.67
C VAL A 194 6.16 6.26 7.39
N SER A 195 6.40 5.12 6.76
CA SER A 195 5.40 4.07 6.58
C SER A 195 5.69 2.93 7.55
N VAL A 196 4.71 2.57 8.38
CA VAL A 196 4.76 1.40 9.25
C VAL A 196 3.54 0.54 8.98
N LEU A 197 3.77 -0.67 8.51
CA LEU A 197 2.74 -1.68 8.40
C LEU A 197 2.68 -2.48 9.69
N ALA A 198 1.52 -2.98 10.05
CA ALA A 198 1.38 -3.82 11.23
C ALA A 198 0.42 -4.97 10.98
N PHE A 199 0.76 -6.16 11.48
CA PHE A 199 -0.20 -7.24 11.60
C PHE A 199 -1.08 -7.00 12.84
N THR A 200 -2.35 -7.29 12.71
CA THR A 200 -3.28 -7.28 13.85
C THR A 200 -4.36 -8.34 13.67
N ASP A 201 -4.75 -8.95 14.77
CA ASP A 201 -5.84 -9.90 14.87
C ASP A 201 -7.09 -9.31 15.55
N GLY A 202 -7.09 -7.98 15.75
CA GLY A 202 -8.11 -7.24 16.47
C GLY A 202 -7.89 -7.18 17.99
N LYS A 203 -6.94 -7.96 18.53
CA LYS A 203 -6.61 -8.00 19.96
C LYS A 203 -5.23 -7.43 20.26
N CYS A 204 -4.27 -7.73 19.41
CA CYS A 204 -2.94 -7.17 19.49
C CYS A 204 -2.50 -6.57 18.16
N VAL A 205 -1.45 -5.79 18.18
CA VAL A 205 -0.82 -5.18 17.00
C VAL A 205 0.68 -5.47 17.04
N LYS A 206 1.22 -5.98 15.94
CA LYS A 206 2.65 -6.26 15.77
C LYS A 206 3.19 -5.47 14.58
N PRO A 207 3.86 -4.33 14.83
CA PRO A 207 4.45 -3.52 13.77
C PRO A 207 5.56 -4.27 13.04
N MET A 208 5.64 -4.04 11.74
CA MET A 208 6.71 -4.49 10.87
C MET A 208 7.88 -3.50 10.90
N VAL A 209 8.98 -3.86 10.26
CA VAL A 209 10.09 -2.92 10.01
C VAL A 209 9.59 -1.71 9.22
N SER A 210 10.09 -0.53 9.56
CA SER A 210 9.67 0.73 8.93
C SER A 210 10.16 0.84 7.49
N SER A 211 9.47 1.68 6.70
CA SER A 211 9.87 1.99 5.33
C SER A 211 9.65 3.48 5.00
N LYS A 212 10.26 3.92 3.91
CA LYS A 212 10.09 5.26 3.33
C LYS A 212 9.79 5.13 1.85
N ASP A 213 8.60 5.56 1.44
CA ASP A 213 8.19 5.67 0.04
C ASP A 213 8.63 7.01 -0.57
N HIS A 214 8.78 7.03 -1.89
CA HIS A 214 9.11 8.20 -2.70
C HIS A 214 7.99 8.44 -3.69
N LYS A 215 7.05 9.33 -3.33
CA LYS A 215 5.76 9.49 -4.05
C LYS A 215 5.84 10.31 -5.33
N ARG A 216 6.82 11.22 -5.45
CA ARG A 216 6.94 12.08 -6.62
C ARG A 216 7.53 11.34 -7.82
N ALA A 217 7.05 11.70 -9.03
CA ALA A 217 7.40 11.01 -10.27
C ALA A 217 8.87 11.15 -10.66
N PHE A 218 9.51 12.27 -10.34
CA PHE A 218 10.86 12.63 -10.79
C PHE A 218 11.83 12.82 -9.63
N ASP A 219 13.12 12.81 -9.97
CA ASP A 219 14.21 13.11 -9.04
C ASP A 219 13.98 14.45 -8.31
N ASN A 220 14.56 14.61 -7.14
CA ASN A 220 14.42 15.79 -6.28
C ASN A 220 12.99 16.07 -5.78
N ASP A 221 12.13 15.04 -5.73
CA ASP A 221 10.71 15.14 -5.36
C ASP A 221 9.94 16.12 -6.26
N GLU A 222 10.21 16.08 -7.56
CA GLU A 222 9.53 16.87 -8.57
C GLU A 222 8.42 16.07 -9.28
N GLY A 223 7.56 16.80 -9.99
CA GLY A 223 6.44 16.22 -10.75
C GLY A 223 5.23 15.86 -9.89
N LEU A 224 4.33 15.07 -10.46
CA LEU A 224 3.08 14.68 -9.84
C LEU A 224 3.28 13.57 -8.79
N ASN A 225 2.36 13.48 -7.84
CA ASN A 225 2.25 12.33 -6.97
C ASN A 225 1.90 11.06 -7.76
N THR A 226 2.49 9.96 -7.35
CA THR A 226 2.29 8.63 -7.94
C THR A 226 1.88 7.64 -6.86
N GLY A 227 1.74 6.37 -7.22
CA GLY A 227 1.59 5.28 -6.27
C GLY A 227 2.87 4.92 -5.51
N GLY A 228 4.01 5.59 -5.80
CA GLY A 228 5.34 5.32 -5.27
C GLY A 228 6.32 4.94 -6.37
N MET A 229 7.47 5.62 -6.40
CA MET A 229 8.54 5.42 -7.39
C MET A 229 9.73 4.63 -6.83
N GLY A 230 9.65 4.24 -5.58
CA GLY A 230 10.64 3.45 -4.88
C GLY A 230 10.53 3.60 -3.37
N THR A 231 11.09 2.65 -2.66
CA THR A 231 11.01 2.61 -1.21
C THR A 231 12.25 1.97 -0.61
N ILE A 232 12.54 2.34 0.61
CA ILE A 232 13.66 1.80 1.40
C ILE A 232 13.15 1.30 2.75
N SER A 233 13.86 0.34 3.33
CA SER A 233 13.65 -0.16 4.68
C SER A 233 15.02 -0.53 5.31
N PRO A 234 15.34 -0.08 6.54
CA PRO A 234 14.52 0.73 7.44
C PRO A 234 14.41 2.19 7.01
N ASN A 235 13.45 2.92 7.58
CA ASN A 235 13.37 4.36 7.47
C ASN A 235 14.32 5.00 8.48
N PRO A 236 15.27 5.86 8.06
CA PRO A 236 16.30 6.43 8.95
C PRO A 236 15.74 7.38 10.03
N TYR A 237 14.52 7.86 9.87
CA TYR A 237 13.86 8.76 10.84
C TYR A 237 13.01 8.02 11.87
N TYR A 238 12.88 6.70 11.76
CA TYR A 238 12.06 5.89 12.67
C TYR A 238 12.94 5.24 13.73
N THR A 239 13.26 6.00 14.78
CA THR A 239 14.08 5.54 15.92
C THR A 239 13.27 4.67 16.88
N ASP A 240 13.95 3.98 17.79
CA ASP A 240 13.28 3.15 18.81
C ASP A 240 12.36 3.98 19.72
N GLU A 241 12.75 5.24 20.03
CA GLU A 241 11.94 6.16 20.82
C GLU A 241 10.65 6.53 20.08
N ILE A 242 10.75 6.83 18.78
CA ILE A 242 9.60 7.14 17.94
C ILE A 242 8.72 5.90 17.77
N ALA A 243 9.31 4.72 17.60
CA ALA A 243 8.58 3.46 17.51
C ALA A 243 7.77 3.18 18.77
N LYS A 244 8.36 3.41 19.94
CA LYS A 244 7.66 3.30 21.22
C LYS A 244 6.52 4.31 21.34
N GLU A 245 6.76 5.55 20.96
CA GLU A 245 5.72 6.60 21.00
C GLU A 245 4.57 6.26 20.05
N CYS A 246 4.86 5.77 18.85
CA CYS A 246 3.85 5.30 17.89
C CYS A 246 3.04 4.14 18.46
N MET A 247 3.69 3.16 19.12
CA MET A 247 3.00 2.04 19.74
C MET A 247 2.02 2.52 20.81
N ASP A 248 2.48 3.39 21.72
CA ASP A 248 1.71 3.83 22.88
C ASP A 248 0.57 4.81 22.52
N LYS A 249 0.80 5.70 21.54
CA LYS A 249 -0.13 6.79 21.20
C LYS A 249 -0.94 6.57 19.93
N ILE A 250 -0.49 5.67 19.05
CA ILE A 250 -1.12 5.49 17.72
C ILE A 250 -1.59 4.05 17.51
N PHE A 251 -0.68 3.05 17.54
CA PHE A 251 -1.01 1.71 17.07
C PHE A 251 -2.00 1.01 18.00
N ILE A 252 -1.69 0.90 19.28
CA ILE A 252 -2.60 0.30 20.27
C ILE A 252 -3.93 1.07 20.33
N PRO A 253 -3.92 2.42 20.50
CA PRO A 253 -5.16 3.19 20.52
C PRO A 253 -6.01 3.05 19.27
N THR A 254 -5.41 2.88 18.07
CA THR A 254 -6.16 2.65 16.83
C THR A 254 -6.94 1.34 16.87
N ILE A 255 -6.29 0.22 17.26
CA ILE A 255 -6.95 -1.08 17.34
C ILE A 255 -8.05 -1.08 18.40
N GLU A 256 -7.78 -0.48 19.57
CA GLU A 256 -8.79 -0.33 20.63
C GLU A 256 -9.99 0.53 20.17
N ALA A 257 -9.72 1.62 19.45
CA ALA A 257 -10.76 2.49 18.89
C ALA A 257 -11.66 1.74 17.91
N MET A 258 -11.05 0.98 16.99
CA MET A 258 -11.79 0.14 16.03
C MET A 258 -12.69 -0.89 16.75
N ASN A 259 -12.17 -1.51 17.81
CA ASN A 259 -12.96 -2.45 18.62
C ASN A 259 -14.14 -1.76 19.33
N LYS A 260 -13.91 -0.56 19.89
CA LYS A 260 -14.97 0.22 20.57
C LYS A 260 -16.06 0.68 19.58
N GLU A 261 -15.72 0.87 18.30
CA GLU A 261 -16.67 1.15 17.22
C GLU A 261 -17.39 -0.11 16.70
N GLY A 262 -17.10 -1.30 17.26
CA GLY A 262 -17.65 -2.57 16.78
C GLY A 262 -17.12 -3.01 15.41
N ARG A 263 -15.91 -2.58 15.07
CA ARG A 263 -15.23 -2.80 13.79
C ARG A 263 -13.83 -3.41 13.98
N PRO A 264 -13.71 -4.59 14.63
CA PRO A 264 -12.41 -5.21 14.88
C PRO A 264 -11.64 -5.40 13.57
N PHE A 265 -10.40 -4.93 13.52
CA PHE A 265 -9.56 -5.01 12.33
C PHE A 265 -8.66 -6.23 12.39
N LYS A 266 -8.75 -7.13 11.42
CA LYS A 266 -7.86 -8.29 11.25
C LYS A 266 -7.15 -8.20 9.89
N GLY A 267 -5.83 -8.37 9.89
CA GLY A 267 -5.04 -8.31 8.66
C GLY A 267 -3.80 -7.43 8.78
N CYS A 268 -3.47 -6.74 7.72
CA CYS A 268 -2.40 -5.74 7.67
C CYS A 268 -3.00 -4.35 7.69
N LEU A 269 -2.67 -3.56 8.71
CA LEU A 269 -3.00 -2.14 8.79
C LEU A 269 -1.74 -1.32 8.53
N TYR A 270 -1.80 -0.43 7.55
CA TYR A 270 -0.73 0.50 7.21
C TYR A 270 -0.99 1.84 7.90
N PHE A 271 0.03 2.35 8.54
CA PHE A 271 0.09 3.66 9.18
C PHE A 271 1.02 4.56 8.37
N GLY A 272 0.48 5.56 7.68
CA GLY A 272 1.22 6.67 7.11
C GLY A 272 1.44 7.72 8.19
N LEU A 273 2.69 8.00 8.53
CA LEU A 273 3.06 8.85 9.64
C LEU A 273 3.89 10.05 9.16
N MET A 274 3.72 11.20 9.82
CA MET A 274 4.63 12.34 9.76
C MET A 274 5.31 12.49 11.10
N ILE A 275 6.64 12.50 11.11
CA ILE A 275 7.40 12.76 12.33
C ILE A 275 7.59 14.27 12.47
N THR A 276 6.67 14.88 13.20
CA THR A 276 6.67 16.34 13.42
C THR A 276 7.55 16.72 14.60
N PRO A 277 7.90 18.01 14.76
CA PRO A 277 8.61 18.49 15.98
C PRO A 277 7.84 18.22 17.29
N ASN A 278 6.53 17.98 17.21
CA ASN A 278 5.67 17.71 18.36
C ASN A 278 5.32 16.21 18.50
N GLY A 279 6.09 15.32 17.87
CA GLY A 279 5.89 13.87 17.87
C GLY A 279 5.22 13.34 16.59
N PRO A 280 5.04 12.01 16.51
CA PRO A 280 4.44 11.38 15.36
C PRO A 280 2.95 11.69 15.23
N LYS A 281 2.49 11.95 14.01
CA LYS A 281 1.08 12.15 13.67
C LYS A 281 0.69 11.24 12.50
N VAL A 282 -0.53 10.70 12.54
CA VAL A 282 -1.09 9.91 11.44
C VAL A 282 -1.50 10.83 10.29
N ILE A 283 -0.99 10.55 9.10
CA ILE A 283 -1.40 11.18 7.85
C ILE A 283 -2.62 10.46 7.28
N GLU A 284 -2.52 9.11 7.23
CA GLU A 284 -3.55 8.23 6.68
C GLU A 284 -3.40 6.80 7.19
N TYR A 285 -4.46 6.03 7.05
CA TYR A 285 -4.47 4.57 7.18
C TYR A 285 -4.72 3.94 5.82
N ASN A 286 -4.13 2.74 5.62
CA ASN A 286 -4.56 1.85 4.55
C ASN A 286 -4.85 0.46 5.13
N ALA A 287 -5.94 -0.16 4.68
CA ALA A 287 -6.46 -1.42 5.23
C ALA A 287 -5.76 -2.67 4.64
N ARG A 288 -4.55 -2.51 4.13
CA ARG A 288 -3.82 -3.52 3.37
C ARG A 288 -2.32 -3.21 3.35
N PHE A 289 -1.53 -4.14 2.78
CA PHE A 289 -0.12 -3.88 2.50
C PHE A 289 0.07 -2.69 1.54
N GLY A 290 1.14 -1.92 1.74
CA GLY A 290 1.55 -0.85 0.82
C GLY A 290 2.17 -1.38 -0.48
N ASP A 291 2.17 -0.56 -1.50
CA ASP A 291 2.84 -0.79 -2.78
C ASP A 291 3.53 0.52 -3.21
N PRO A 292 4.86 0.67 -3.06
CA PRO A 292 5.86 -0.41 -3.06
C PRO A 292 6.44 -0.83 -1.69
N GLU A 293 5.82 -0.53 -0.55
CA GLU A 293 6.39 -0.87 0.77
C GLU A 293 6.52 -2.39 0.99
N ALA A 294 5.56 -3.18 0.53
CA ALA A 294 5.62 -4.64 0.62
C ALA A 294 6.90 -5.20 -0.01
N GLN A 295 7.39 -4.57 -1.08
CA GLN A 295 8.57 -5.00 -1.82
C GLN A 295 9.89 -4.84 -1.06
N VAL A 296 9.92 -4.07 0.03
CA VAL A 296 11.11 -3.94 0.91
C VAL A 296 10.91 -4.51 2.30
N VAL A 297 9.67 -4.60 2.76
CA VAL A 297 9.35 -5.12 4.09
C VAL A 297 9.34 -6.66 4.08
N LEU A 298 8.66 -7.28 3.11
CA LEU A 298 8.54 -8.73 3.03
C LEU A 298 9.88 -9.48 2.82
N PRO A 299 10.84 -9.01 2.03
CA PRO A 299 12.16 -9.66 1.94
C PRO A 299 12.93 -9.71 3.26
N ARG A 300 12.61 -8.84 4.21
CA ARG A 300 13.20 -8.81 5.55
C ARG A 300 12.47 -9.68 6.57
N LEU A 301 11.27 -10.19 6.24
CA LEU A 301 10.51 -11.07 7.12
C LEU A 301 11.14 -12.47 7.16
N LYS A 302 11.49 -12.95 8.36
CA LYS A 302 12.02 -14.33 8.58
C LYS A 302 10.94 -15.33 8.95
N THR A 303 9.95 -14.89 9.74
CA THR A 303 8.82 -15.73 10.14
C THR A 303 7.97 -16.10 8.94
N ASP A 304 7.49 -17.32 8.87
CA ASP A 304 6.61 -17.82 7.81
C ASP A 304 5.33 -16.98 7.71
N LEU A 305 5.08 -16.40 6.53
CA LEU A 305 3.92 -15.55 6.32
C LEU A 305 2.59 -16.33 6.41
N VAL A 306 2.59 -17.62 6.08
CA VAL A 306 1.39 -18.48 6.25
C VAL A 306 1.06 -18.63 7.72
N ASP A 307 2.06 -18.84 8.59
CA ASP A 307 1.86 -18.92 10.04
C ASP A 307 1.28 -17.61 10.60
N ILE A 308 1.76 -16.46 10.12
CA ILE A 308 1.24 -15.17 10.50
C ILE A 308 -0.22 -15.01 10.05
N CYS A 309 -0.54 -15.39 8.81
CA CYS A 309 -1.92 -15.33 8.30
C CYS A 309 -2.86 -16.20 9.14
N GLU A 310 -2.46 -17.43 9.48
CA GLU A 310 -3.24 -18.32 10.33
C GLU A 310 -3.42 -17.72 11.73
N ALA A 311 -2.35 -17.19 12.34
CA ALA A 311 -2.41 -16.58 13.66
C ALA A 311 -3.33 -15.33 13.71
N VAL A 312 -3.32 -14.51 12.65
CA VAL A 312 -4.24 -13.36 12.52
C VAL A 312 -5.70 -13.82 12.42
N ILE A 313 -5.98 -14.81 11.58
CA ILE A 313 -7.35 -15.32 11.37
C ILE A 313 -7.88 -15.95 12.65
N ASP A 314 -7.04 -16.72 13.35
CA ASP A 314 -7.39 -17.49 14.54
C ASP A 314 -7.32 -16.67 15.85
N GLU A 315 -6.99 -15.38 15.77
CA GLU A 315 -6.84 -14.47 16.93
C GLU A 315 -5.78 -14.96 17.94
N LYS A 316 -4.67 -15.47 17.42
CA LYS A 316 -3.52 -16.01 18.16
C LYS A 316 -2.21 -15.28 17.83
N LEU A 317 -2.31 -14.07 17.31
CA LEU A 317 -1.12 -13.32 16.90
C LEU A 317 -0.21 -12.97 18.10
N SER A 318 -0.77 -12.87 19.31
CA SER A 318 0.00 -12.69 20.56
C SER A 318 0.97 -13.82 20.84
N ASP A 319 0.64 -15.05 20.42
CA ASP A 319 1.39 -16.26 20.70
C ASP A 319 2.54 -16.49 19.72
N LEU A 320 2.61 -15.71 18.65
CA LEU A 320 3.59 -15.85 17.58
C LEU A 320 4.66 -14.75 17.66
N ASP A 321 5.92 -15.14 17.83
CA ASP A 321 7.03 -14.20 17.68
C ASP A 321 7.36 -13.99 16.20
N ILE A 322 7.38 -12.72 15.77
CA ILE A 322 7.67 -12.34 14.39
C ILE A 322 9.10 -11.82 14.32
N GLU A 323 9.93 -12.54 13.59
CA GLU A 323 11.35 -12.21 13.42
C GLU A 323 11.60 -11.51 12.09
N TRP A 324 12.50 -10.53 12.12
CA TRP A 324 12.91 -9.73 10.98
C TRP A 324 14.41 -9.80 10.77
N ASP A 325 14.84 -9.65 9.52
CA ASP A 325 16.24 -9.44 9.19
C ASP A 325 16.68 -8.03 9.62
N ASN A 326 17.87 -7.92 10.18
CA ASN A 326 18.43 -6.64 10.67
C ASN A 326 19.08 -5.81 9.56
N GLY A 327 19.26 -6.36 8.37
CA GLY A 327 19.79 -5.64 7.21
C GLY A 327 18.83 -4.60 6.64
N ALA A 328 19.06 -4.21 5.42
CA ALA A 328 18.27 -3.23 4.69
C ALA A 328 17.74 -3.78 3.37
N ALA A 329 16.71 -3.14 2.85
CA ALA A 329 16.15 -3.40 1.53
C ALA A 329 15.88 -2.07 0.80
N ALA A 330 16.08 -2.07 -0.51
CA ALA A 330 15.74 -0.94 -1.38
C ALA A 330 15.04 -1.45 -2.63
N CYS A 331 13.96 -0.79 -3.01
CA CYS A 331 13.17 -1.06 -4.21
C CYS A 331 13.15 0.17 -5.11
N VAL A 332 13.56 0.02 -6.36
CA VAL A 332 13.44 1.04 -7.40
C VAL A 332 12.31 0.65 -8.35
N VAL A 333 11.33 1.52 -8.51
CA VAL A 333 10.20 1.28 -9.42
C VAL A 333 10.57 1.75 -10.82
N MET A 334 10.45 0.85 -11.79
CA MET A 334 10.54 1.16 -13.22
C MET A 334 9.12 1.37 -13.76
N ALA A 335 8.87 2.54 -14.30
CA ALA A 335 7.57 2.95 -14.83
C ALA A 335 7.60 3.14 -16.35
N SER A 336 6.44 3.08 -16.98
CA SER A 336 6.25 3.43 -18.38
C SER A 336 6.40 4.93 -18.59
N GLY A 337 6.97 5.32 -19.73
CA GLY A 337 7.13 6.72 -20.10
C GLY A 337 5.79 7.45 -20.14
N GLY A 338 5.73 8.60 -19.46
CA GLY A 338 4.54 9.41 -19.30
C GLY A 338 3.68 9.10 -18.05
N TYR A 339 4.02 8.06 -17.30
CA TYR A 339 3.39 7.81 -15.99
C TYR A 339 3.64 9.00 -15.04
N PRO A 340 2.68 9.46 -14.21
CA PRO A 340 1.36 8.87 -13.93
C PRO A 340 0.21 9.37 -14.82
N VAL A 341 0.45 10.17 -15.85
CA VAL A 341 -0.60 10.82 -16.64
C VAL A 341 -1.14 9.89 -17.73
N SER A 342 -0.28 9.56 -18.70
CA SER A 342 -0.63 8.68 -19.81
C SER A 342 0.60 7.90 -20.27
N TYR A 343 0.40 6.66 -20.66
CA TYR A 343 1.51 5.77 -21.06
C TYR A 343 1.04 4.73 -22.07
N LYS A 344 1.99 4.27 -22.89
CA LYS A 344 1.77 3.17 -23.84
C LYS A 344 1.93 1.83 -23.11
N LYS A 345 1.14 0.84 -23.54
CA LYS A 345 1.25 -0.56 -23.11
C LYS A 345 1.75 -1.42 -24.27
N GLY A 346 2.19 -2.65 -23.97
CA GLY A 346 2.64 -3.59 -24.98
C GLY A 346 4.05 -3.35 -25.52
N ILE A 347 4.88 -2.63 -24.77
CA ILE A 347 6.29 -2.43 -25.08
C ILE A 347 7.08 -3.67 -24.63
N GLU A 348 7.86 -4.27 -25.52
CA GLU A 348 8.72 -5.44 -25.22
C GLU A 348 9.81 -5.06 -24.21
N MET A 349 10.03 -5.94 -23.24
CA MET A 349 11.03 -5.76 -22.17
C MET A 349 12.22 -6.67 -22.41
N PHE A 350 13.42 -6.16 -22.13
CA PHE A 350 14.69 -6.86 -22.32
C PHE A 350 15.47 -6.94 -21.01
N GLY A 351 16.40 -7.91 -20.90
CA GLY A 351 17.27 -8.09 -19.75
C GLY A 351 16.68 -8.94 -18.63
N LEU A 352 15.42 -9.39 -18.74
CA LEU A 352 14.81 -10.34 -17.84
C LEU A 352 15.09 -11.78 -18.30
N ASN A 353 15.31 -12.69 -17.37
CA ASN A 353 15.39 -14.12 -17.64
C ASN A 353 13.98 -14.73 -17.86
N ASP A 354 13.89 -16.02 -18.19
CA ASP A 354 12.64 -16.72 -18.48
C ASP A 354 11.62 -16.70 -17.31
N ASN A 355 12.09 -16.50 -16.09
CA ASN A 355 11.24 -16.38 -14.89
C ASN A 355 10.89 -14.92 -14.56
N GLY A 356 11.27 -13.97 -15.40
CA GLY A 356 11.02 -12.54 -15.18
C GLY A 356 11.95 -11.90 -14.15
N GLY A 357 13.04 -12.56 -13.76
CA GLY A 357 14.03 -12.06 -12.81
C GLY A 357 15.27 -11.46 -13.48
N VAL A 358 16.17 -10.97 -12.64
CA VAL A 358 17.51 -10.51 -13.01
C VAL A 358 18.51 -10.95 -11.94
N ASP A 359 19.74 -11.25 -12.31
CA ASP A 359 20.75 -11.66 -11.34
C ASP A 359 21.13 -10.53 -10.38
N GLY A 360 21.11 -10.84 -9.08
CA GLY A 360 21.53 -9.94 -8.00
C GLY A 360 20.40 -9.11 -7.38
N ALA A 361 19.15 -9.28 -7.84
CA ALA A 361 18.00 -8.61 -7.27
C ALA A 361 16.72 -9.44 -7.42
N ILE A 362 15.72 -9.12 -6.62
CA ILE A 362 14.35 -9.64 -6.75
C ILE A 362 13.57 -8.68 -7.64
N VAL A 363 12.92 -9.21 -8.67
CA VAL A 363 12.06 -8.41 -9.55
C VAL A 363 10.60 -8.73 -9.24
N TYR A 364 9.87 -7.72 -8.79
CA TYR A 364 8.43 -7.77 -8.57
C TYR A 364 7.71 -7.14 -9.76
N HIS A 365 6.94 -7.93 -10.46
CA HIS A 365 6.15 -7.47 -11.60
C HIS A 365 4.85 -6.80 -11.13
N ALA A 366 4.55 -5.65 -11.71
CA ALA A 366 3.29 -4.95 -11.54
C ALA A 366 2.55 -4.90 -12.89
N GLY A 367 2.65 -3.80 -13.63
CA GLY A 367 2.02 -3.66 -14.93
C GLY A 367 2.76 -4.41 -16.04
N THR A 368 2.73 -5.73 -16.03
CA THR A 368 3.35 -6.58 -17.05
C THR A 368 2.40 -7.64 -17.59
N LYS A 369 2.65 -8.12 -18.81
CA LYS A 369 2.09 -9.33 -19.37
C LYS A 369 3.19 -10.22 -19.94
N TYR A 370 2.96 -11.54 -19.99
CA TYR A 370 3.85 -12.53 -20.57
C TYR A 370 3.15 -13.24 -21.70
N GLU A 371 3.70 -13.13 -22.90
CA GLU A 371 3.15 -13.73 -24.13
C GLU A 371 4.29 -14.20 -25.04
N ASN A 372 4.14 -15.37 -25.64
CA ASN A 372 5.10 -15.93 -26.61
C ASN A 372 6.56 -15.96 -26.12
N GLY A 373 6.76 -16.25 -24.84
CA GLY A 373 8.10 -16.31 -24.25
C GLY A 373 8.73 -14.94 -23.90
N LYS A 374 7.96 -13.86 -23.96
CA LYS A 374 8.45 -12.50 -23.75
C LYS A 374 7.59 -11.73 -22.76
N PHE A 375 8.23 -10.77 -22.06
CA PHE A 375 7.54 -9.82 -21.19
C PHE A 375 7.26 -8.50 -21.90
N TYR A 376 6.10 -7.92 -21.62
CA TYR A 376 5.67 -6.64 -22.16
C TYR A 376 5.09 -5.76 -21.07
N THR A 377 5.23 -4.44 -21.22
CA THR A 377 4.57 -3.48 -20.33
C THR A 377 3.06 -3.55 -20.47
N ASN A 378 2.34 -3.44 -19.35
CA ASN A 378 0.87 -3.45 -19.31
C ASN A 378 0.29 -2.50 -18.24
N GLY A 379 1.08 -1.58 -17.75
CA GLY A 379 0.66 -0.63 -16.72
C GLY A 379 1.60 0.55 -16.58
N GLY A 380 1.29 1.45 -15.67
CA GLY A 380 2.09 2.63 -15.38
C GLY A 380 3.38 2.28 -14.62
N ARG A 381 3.24 1.73 -13.41
CA ARG A 381 4.36 1.08 -12.71
C ARG A 381 4.49 -0.33 -13.28
N VAL A 382 5.68 -0.67 -13.76
CA VAL A 382 5.92 -1.91 -14.52
C VAL A 382 6.61 -2.95 -13.66
N LEU A 383 7.73 -2.57 -13.03
CA LEU A 383 8.53 -3.44 -12.15
C LEU A 383 8.92 -2.71 -10.86
N GLY A 384 9.04 -3.46 -9.77
CA GLY A 384 9.80 -3.09 -8.58
C GLY A 384 11.06 -3.94 -8.51
N VAL A 385 12.24 -3.32 -8.65
CA VAL A 385 13.53 -4.00 -8.59
C VAL A 385 14.10 -3.83 -7.19
N THR A 386 14.14 -4.92 -6.43
CA THR A 386 14.49 -4.90 -5.01
C THR A 386 15.78 -5.65 -4.73
N ALA A 387 16.63 -5.08 -3.90
CA ALA A 387 17.77 -5.76 -3.34
C ALA A 387 17.82 -5.65 -1.82
N THR A 388 18.42 -6.63 -1.17
CA THR A 388 18.70 -6.66 0.26
C THR A 388 20.21 -6.69 0.50
N ALA A 389 20.65 -6.09 1.61
CA ALA A 389 22.05 -6.10 2.04
C ALA A 389 22.13 -5.81 3.55
N ASP A 390 23.34 -5.88 4.11
CA ASP A 390 23.58 -5.52 5.50
C ASP A 390 23.36 -4.02 5.75
N THR A 391 23.64 -3.19 4.75
CA THR A 391 23.46 -1.73 4.81
C THR A 391 22.53 -1.23 3.71
N LEU A 392 21.91 -0.07 3.93
CA LEU A 392 21.04 0.56 2.95
C LEU A 392 21.81 0.98 1.67
N ASP A 393 23.03 1.50 1.82
CA ASP A 393 23.85 1.93 0.66
C ASP A 393 24.14 0.75 -0.25
N GLU A 394 24.53 -0.41 0.30
CA GLU A 394 24.75 -1.64 -0.47
C GLU A 394 23.47 -2.16 -1.12
N ALA A 395 22.32 -2.09 -0.44
CA ALA A 395 21.04 -2.49 -1.01
C ALA A 395 20.66 -1.59 -2.20
N LEU A 396 20.87 -0.27 -2.07
CA LEU A 396 20.65 0.70 -3.15
C LEU A 396 21.58 0.43 -4.35
N GLU A 397 22.89 0.23 -4.09
CA GLU A 397 23.86 -0.07 -5.15
C GLU A 397 23.46 -1.32 -5.94
N LYS A 398 23.09 -2.40 -5.25
CA LYS A 398 22.63 -3.64 -5.89
C LYS A 398 21.33 -3.45 -6.67
N ALA A 399 20.35 -2.72 -6.12
CA ALA A 399 19.08 -2.46 -6.79
C ALA A 399 19.30 -1.65 -8.09
N TYR A 400 20.08 -0.58 -8.06
CA TYR A 400 20.41 0.21 -9.26
C TYR A 400 21.25 -0.55 -10.28
N ALA A 401 22.21 -1.37 -9.84
CA ALA A 401 22.97 -2.25 -10.74
C ALA A 401 22.06 -3.24 -11.48
N ALA A 402 21.03 -3.74 -10.81
CA ALA A 402 20.03 -4.63 -11.41
C ALA A 402 19.08 -3.87 -12.36
N VAL A 403 18.61 -2.67 -12.00
CA VAL A 403 17.81 -1.79 -12.87
C VAL A 403 18.55 -1.52 -14.18
N GLY A 404 19.86 -1.27 -14.13
CA GLY A 404 20.70 -1.03 -15.31
C GLY A 404 20.77 -2.21 -16.31
N LYS A 405 20.37 -3.42 -15.91
CA LYS A 405 20.31 -4.61 -16.78
C LYS A 405 18.97 -4.74 -17.51
N ILE A 406 17.93 -4.02 -17.08
CA ILE A 406 16.56 -4.12 -17.62
C ILE A 406 16.29 -2.91 -18.50
N SER A 407 15.66 -3.12 -19.65
CA SER A 407 15.28 -2.02 -20.54
C SER A 407 13.96 -2.28 -21.25
N PHE A 408 13.24 -1.22 -21.53
CA PHE A 408 12.11 -1.14 -22.45
C PHE A 408 11.96 0.31 -22.93
N GLU A 409 11.38 0.53 -24.10
CA GLU A 409 11.24 1.87 -24.67
C GLU A 409 10.44 2.78 -23.74
N GLY A 410 11.01 3.96 -23.44
CA GLY A 410 10.40 4.94 -22.54
C GLY A 410 10.45 4.56 -21.05
N ALA A 411 11.28 3.60 -20.64
CA ALA A 411 11.46 3.27 -19.24
C ALA A 411 11.86 4.50 -18.41
N HIS A 412 11.16 4.69 -17.31
CA HIS A 412 11.40 5.79 -16.38
C HIS A 412 11.56 5.27 -14.95
N TYR A 413 12.55 5.74 -14.22
CA TYR A 413 12.75 5.49 -12.80
C TYR A 413 13.52 6.65 -12.15
N ARG A 414 13.41 6.78 -10.84
CA ARG A 414 14.15 7.79 -10.08
C ARG A 414 15.57 7.31 -9.75
N HIS A 415 16.54 8.25 -9.78
CA HIS A 415 17.95 7.99 -9.48
C HIS A 415 18.34 8.36 -8.04
N ASP A 416 17.40 8.89 -7.27
CA ASP A 416 17.60 9.44 -5.93
C ASP A 416 16.83 8.69 -4.82
N ILE A 417 16.35 7.48 -5.10
CA ILE A 417 15.70 6.64 -4.08
C ILE A 417 16.68 6.43 -2.90
N GLY A 418 16.17 6.65 -1.69
CA GLY A 418 16.96 6.51 -0.46
C GLY A 418 17.86 7.70 -0.14
N LYS A 419 18.00 8.69 -1.01
CA LYS A 419 18.69 9.93 -0.68
C LYS A 419 17.81 10.76 0.25
N THR A 420 18.36 11.12 1.40
CA THR A 420 17.72 12.05 2.34
C THR A 420 18.12 13.47 1.95
N LYS A 421 17.12 14.36 1.85
CA LYS A 421 17.40 15.82 1.82
C LYS A 421 17.45 16.35 3.23
#